data_ca53a14fa810708697a778062a41d2cb
#
_entry.id   ca53a14fa810708697a778062a41d2cb
#
_cell.length_a   1.000
_cell.length_b   1.000
_cell.length_c   1.000
_cell.angle_alpha   90.00
_cell.angle_beta   90.00
_cell.angle_gamma   90.00
#
_symmetry.space_group_name_H-M   'P 1'
#
loop_
_entity.id
_entity.type
_entity.pdbx_description
1 polymer ?
#
loop_
_entity_poly.entity_id
_entity_poly.type
_entity_poly.pdbx_seq_one_letter_code
_entity_poly.pdbx_strand_id
1 'polypeptide(L)'
;DNGLKIVDGHGNVLGEAYEHACEMICNAKTEAQLENALDCFEEKLPFLETSREDAKKTAVVYFGRDTRESGERLVEKAKEGARALGGRSSGVAVKICDRGVVTTPMLHYFVYAHGKAVEAFYENNKQQEEKNDEDATERSLWEKIDAATQELAYFKRLAVGYLSLIEEDEEKKKKGKNVVEGLRANATTLPPLHIDCANGVGFVAFEKLMALFDVIRENSSSSENSRRSATTTTTTTTTKEIALVLKNGPNDGPVNLNCGSDFVQKNQRAPETPSTRLSFVNQRCASVDGDCDRLVYFSIEEGEEEGKEGENSSKKQNFMLCDGDKLSILIAFFLIEQLFLAGLAHKISLGIAHTAYSNGAFTKFCEKNGVETVCAKTGVKNVHKAAEEHFDIGVYFESNGHGTALFSDEAVKVIEKELVDELTRMSVEQHLRKEEEKHIQSVILTTKLKALLTLKATIQTINPAIGDAISSVLLIEGILRKKGNMPFQEWHAMYRDLPTKQTKVKVRDRTVIECFDSERKCLKPEGLQQRIDEILLLDSCVKNNNRRAFVRPSGTEDIVRVYVEASDAETCEKISTKVEEAVIEFCN
;
A
#
# COMPACT_ATOMS: atom_id res chain seq x y z
N ASP A 1 9.84 -12.91 -1.08
CA ASP A 1 10.83 -11.81 -1.02
C ASP A 1 10.82 -11.19 0.37
N ASN A 2 11.60 -11.77 1.28
CA ASN A 2 11.80 -11.21 2.62
C ASN A 2 12.92 -10.18 2.50
N GLY A 3 12.56 -8.91 2.26
CA GLY A 3 13.50 -7.83 2.00
C GLY A 3 14.37 -7.50 3.22
N LEU A 4 15.62 -7.96 3.19
CA LEU A 4 16.66 -7.43 4.05
C LEU A 4 17.08 -6.06 3.46
N LYS A 5 16.77 -4.96 4.16
CA LYS A 5 17.32 -3.65 3.80
C LYS A 5 18.46 -3.31 4.74
N ILE A 6 19.65 -3.12 4.19
CA ILE A 6 20.82 -2.61 4.90
C ILE A 6 20.95 -1.14 4.56
N VAL A 7 20.94 -0.28 5.57
CA VAL A 7 21.17 1.16 5.43
C VAL A 7 22.52 1.53 6.02
N ASP A 8 23.24 2.46 5.38
CA ASP A 8 24.44 3.03 5.95
C ASP A 8 24.15 3.93 7.17
N GLY A 9 25.18 4.36 7.87
CA GLY A 9 25.03 5.24 9.04
C GLY A 9 24.38 6.61 8.75
N HIS A 10 24.07 6.91 7.49
CA HIS A 10 23.38 8.12 7.02
C HIS A 10 21.99 7.84 6.47
N GLY A 11 21.49 6.60 6.59
CA GLY A 11 20.14 6.23 6.14
C GLY A 11 20.00 5.90 4.64
N ASN A 12 21.11 5.86 3.87
CA ASN A 12 21.07 5.51 2.46
C ASN A 12 20.95 4.00 2.27
N VAL A 13 20.03 3.56 1.42
CA VAL A 13 19.91 2.15 1.03
C VAL A 13 21.08 1.79 0.13
N LEU A 14 21.89 0.82 0.55
CA LEU A 14 23.03 0.35 -0.22
C LEU A 14 22.55 -0.44 -1.45
N GLY A 15 22.99 -0.02 -2.65
CA GLY A 15 22.40 -0.34 -3.95
C GLY A 15 22.61 -1.77 -4.49
N GLU A 16 22.40 -1.96 -5.80
CA GLU A 16 22.29 -3.23 -6.56
C GLU A 16 23.41 -4.27 -6.32
N ALA A 17 24.62 -3.86 -5.93
CA ALA A 17 25.72 -4.77 -5.62
C ALA A 17 25.44 -5.65 -4.38
N TYR A 18 24.63 -5.16 -3.46
CA TYR A 18 24.19 -5.88 -2.26
C TYR A 18 23.05 -6.85 -2.55
N GLU A 19 22.16 -6.52 -3.49
CA GLU A 19 21.06 -7.42 -3.88
C GLU A 19 21.63 -8.73 -4.42
N HIS A 20 22.67 -8.68 -5.24
CA HIS A 20 23.31 -9.88 -5.77
C HIS A 20 24.01 -10.71 -4.69
N ALA A 21 24.70 -10.07 -3.74
CA ALA A 21 25.33 -10.79 -2.63
C ALA A 21 24.30 -11.38 -1.66
N CYS A 22 23.19 -10.68 -1.40
CA CYS A 22 22.07 -11.21 -0.64
C CYS A 22 21.41 -12.39 -1.35
N GLU A 23 21.23 -12.34 -2.68
CA GLU A 23 20.73 -13.47 -3.47
C GLU A 23 21.67 -14.69 -3.39
N MET A 24 22.98 -14.49 -3.45
CA MET A 24 23.94 -15.57 -3.29
C MET A 24 23.86 -16.20 -1.90
N ILE A 25 23.73 -15.41 -0.84
CA ILE A 25 23.56 -15.89 0.54
C ILE A 25 22.25 -16.66 0.70
N CYS A 26 21.13 -16.13 0.15
CA CYS A 26 19.82 -16.78 0.21
C CYS A 26 19.77 -18.10 -0.58
N ASN A 27 20.56 -18.21 -1.66
CA ASN A 27 20.62 -19.39 -2.51
C ASN A 27 21.70 -20.40 -2.12
N ALA A 28 22.56 -20.10 -1.14
CA ALA A 28 23.61 -21.00 -0.66
C ALA A 28 22.99 -22.25 0.00
N LYS A 29 23.30 -23.42 -0.57
CA LYS A 29 22.84 -24.74 -0.10
C LYS A 29 23.90 -25.50 0.67
N THR A 30 25.15 -25.06 0.62
CA THR A 30 26.30 -25.65 1.30
C THR A 30 27.10 -24.59 2.04
N GLU A 31 27.86 -25.02 3.05
CA GLU A 31 28.73 -24.16 3.85
C GLU A 31 29.78 -23.43 2.98
N ALA A 32 30.35 -24.12 2.02
CA ALA A 32 31.30 -23.55 1.06
C ALA A 32 30.66 -22.51 0.12
N GLN A 33 29.38 -22.68 -0.27
CA GLN A 33 28.64 -21.68 -1.05
C GLN A 33 28.31 -20.45 -0.20
N LEU A 34 28.01 -20.65 1.08
CA LEU A 34 27.78 -19.56 2.01
C LEU A 34 29.07 -18.77 2.28
N GLU A 35 30.21 -19.44 2.49
CA GLU A 35 31.52 -18.78 2.63
C GLU A 35 31.89 -17.97 1.39
N ASN A 36 31.74 -18.53 0.19
CA ASN A 36 31.99 -17.82 -1.06
C ASN A 36 31.05 -16.63 -1.28
N ALA A 37 29.78 -16.75 -0.86
CA ALA A 37 28.83 -15.65 -0.90
C ALA A 37 29.17 -14.55 0.10
N LEU A 38 29.69 -14.90 1.28
CA LEU A 38 30.15 -13.96 2.30
C LEU A 38 31.45 -13.26 1.88
N ASP A 39 32.39 -13.98 1.25
CA ASP A 39 33.62 -13.39 0.69
C ASP A 39 33.31 -12.40 -0.43
N CYS A 40 32.37 -12.75 -1.33
CA CYS A 40 31.88 -11.86 -2.38
C CYS A 40 31.16 -10.62 -1.81
N PHE A 41 30.49 -10.76 -0.66
CA PHE A 41 29.87 -9.66 0.07
C PHE A 41 30.91 -8.74 0.70
N GLU A 42 31.98 -9.29 1.29
CA GLU A 42 33.10 -8.54 1.85
C GLU A 42 33.93 -7.80 0.77
N GLU A 43 34.17 -8.41 -0.40
CA GLU A 43 34.87 -7.76 -1.52
C GLU A 43 34.10 -6.59 -2.13
N LYS A 44 32.77 -6.60 -2.06
CA LYS A 44 31.91 -5.54 -2.58
C LYS A 44 31.61 -4.45 -1.55
N LEU A 45 32.25 -4.45 -0.38
CA LEU A 45 32.19 -3.43 0.66
C LEU A 45 33.33 -2.39 0.59
N PRO A 46 33.63 -1.71 -0.54
CA PRO A 46 34.76 -0.77 -0.64
C PRO A 46 34.57 0.50 0.20
N PHE A 47 33.40 0.71 0.83
CA PHE A 47 33.09 1.87 1.64
C PHE A 47 33.52 1.78 3.10
N LEU A 48 34.08 0.66 3.54
CA LEU A 48 34.57 0.52 4.93
C LEU A 48 36.07 0.88 5.09
N GLU A 49 36.75 1.28 4.01
CA GLU A 49 38.07 1.91 4.08
C GLU A 49 38.00 3.43 4.30
N THR A 50 37.21 3.92 5.23
CA THR A 50 37.40 5.28 5.72
C THR A 50 38.20 5.23 7.01
N SER A 51 39.35 5.90 6.96
CA SER A 51 40.30 6.31 8.02
C SER A 51 40.05 5.74 9.43
N ARG A 52 41.08 5.11 10.00
CA ARG A 52 41.15 4.52 11.34
C ARG A 52 40.83 5.47 12.52
N GLU A 53 40.29 6.66 12.27
CA GLU A 53 39.94 7.68 13.29
C GLU A 53 38.44 7.91 13.44
N ASP A 54 37.57 7.39 12.55
CA ASP A 54 36.12 7.54 12.72
C ASP A 54 35.55 6.45 13.62
N ALA A 55 34.91 6.90 14.69
CA ALA A 55 34.24 6.11 15.72
C ALA A 55 33.53 4.87 15.19
N LYS A 56 33.58 3.77 15.93
CA LYS A 56 32.93 2.47 15.73
C LYS A 56 31.58 2.59 15.03
N LYS A 57 31.57 2.40 13.71
CA LYS A 57 30.31 2.42 12.94
C LYS A 57 29.47 1.22 13.37
N THR A 58 28.24 1.48 13.79
CA THR A 58 27.29 0.43 14.17
C THR A 58 26.26 0.27 13.07
N ALA A 59 26.24 -0.90 12.42
CA ALA A 59 25.17 -1.28 11.52
C ALA A 59 23.96 -1.77 12.32
N VAL A 60 22.77 -1.29 12.02
CA VAL A 60 21.53 -1.69 12.69
C VAL A 60 20.69 -2.54 11.76
N VAL A 61 20.35 -3.76 12.18
CA VAL A 61 19.57 -4.70 11.39
C VAL A 61 18.26 -5.00 12.09
N TYR A 62 17.16 -4.67 11.42
CA TYR A 62 15.81 -4.97 11.90
C TYR A 62 15.33 -6.31 11.36
N PHE A 63 14.86 -7.17 12.25
CA PHE A 63 14.23 -8.45 11.91
C PHE A 63 12.77 -8.43 12.32
N GLY A 64 11.94 -9.00 11.47
CA GLY A 64 10.55 -9.28 11.72
C GLY A 64 10.12 -10.53 10.94
N ARG A 65 9.00 -11.12 11.31
CA ARG A 65 8.43 -12.29 10.64
C ARG A 65 6.91 -12.21 10.58
N ASP A 66 6.34 -12.92 9.64
CA ASP A 66 4.91 -13.19 9.60
C ASP A 66 4.53 -14.38 10.51
N THR A 67 3.34 -14.91 10.35
CA THR A 67 2.78 -15.98 11.17
C THR A 67 3.14 -17.40 10.69
N ARG A 68 3.98 -17.57 9.66
CA ARG A 68 4.39 -18.88 9.16
C ARG A 68 5.25 -19.63 10.18
N GLU A 69 5.03 -20.93 10.34
CA GLU A 69 5.78 -21.79 11.27
C GLU A 69 7.29 -21.75 11.06
N SER A 70 7.74 -21.63 9.80
CA SER A 70 9.18 -21.55 9.47
C SER A 70 9.83 -20.24 9.89
N GLY A 71 9.04 -19.19 10.16
CA GLY A 71 9.52 -17.81 10.35
C GLY A 71 10.51 -17.68 11.50
N GLU A 72 10.23 -18.27 12.65
CA GLU A 72 11.10 -18.17 13.83
C GLU A 72 12.48 -18.78 13.58
N ARG A 73 12.52 -19.98 13.00
CA ARG A 73 13.78 -20.66 12.65
C ARG A 73 14.59 -19.88 11.63
N LEU A 74 13.94 -19.30 10.63
CA LEU A 74 14.60 -18.51 9.58
C LEU A 74 15.18 -17.21 10.16
N VAL A 75 14.45 -16.51 11.03
CA VAL A 75 14.94 -15.29 11.68
C VAL A 75 16.14 -15.60 12.58
N GLU A 76 16.11 -16.70 13.36
CA GLU A 76 17.28 -17.05 14.20
C GLU A 76 18.53 -17.33 13.34
N LYS A 77 18.38 -18.04 12.21
CA LYS A 77 19.52 -18.26 11.29
C LYS A 77 20.02 -16.97 10.65
N ALA A 78 19.12 -16.07 10.28
CA ALA A 78 19.50 -14.75 9.75
C ALA A 78 20.24 -13.89 10.80
N LYS A 79 19.82 -13.96 12.07
CA LYS A 79 20.54 -13.28 13.18
C LYS A 79 21.93 -13.89 13.44
N GLU A 80 22.07 -15.21 13.34
CA GLU A 80 23.37 -15.88 13.43
C GLU A 80 24.32 -15.34 12.33
N GLY A 81 23.83 -15.27 11.09
CA GLY A 81 24.59 -14.68 9.98
C GLY A 81 24.98 -13.22 10.20
N ALA A 82 24.03 -12.39 10.66
CA ALA A 82 24.31 -10.98 10.96
C ALA A 82 25.36 -10.80 12.07
N ARG A 83 25.31 -11.64 13.12
CA ARG A 83 26.36 -11.64 14.19
C ARG A 83 27.73 -12.07 13.66
N ALA A 84 27.77 -13.05 12.77
CA ALA A 84 29.01 -13.53 12.17
C ALA A 84 29.69 -12.44 11.32
N LEU A 85 28.92 -11.64 10.60
CA LEU A 85 29.43 -10.49 9.83
C LEU A 85 30.04 -9.41 10.74
N GLY A 86 29.43 -9.10 11.88
CA GLY A 86 29.97 -8.13 12.85
C GLY A 86 31.23 -8.58 13.61
N GLY A 87 31.52 -9.88 13.63
CA GLY A 87 32.68 -10.47 14.34
C GLY A 87 33.95 -10.64 13.48
N ARG A 88 33.86 -10.56 12.17
CA ARG A 88 34.98 -10.71 11.23
C ARG A 88 35.54 -9.32 10.90
N SER A 89 36.82 -9.16 10.86
CA SER A 89 37.74 -8.06 10.50
C SER A 89 37.19 -6.69 10.00
N SER A 90 35.91 -6.50 9.86
CA SER A 90 35.31 -5.27 9.32
C SER A 90 35.31 -4.07 10.29
N GLY A 91 35.56 -4.30 11.58
CA GLY A 91 35.51 -3.23 12.60
C GLY A 91 34.09 -2.63 12.82
N VAL A 92 33.05 -3.18 12.16
CA VAL A 92 31.66 -2.72 12.29
C VAL A 92 30.93 -3.51 13.38
N ALA A 93 30.40 -2.84 14.37
CA ALA A 93 29.49 -3.46 15.33
C ALA A 93 28.10 -3.66 14.68
N VAL A 94 27.48 -4.82 14.90
CA VAL A 94 26.12 -5.09 14.41
C VAL A 94 25.15 -5.09 15.59
N LYS A 95 24.20 -4.16 15.58
CA LYS A 95 23.06 -4.12 16.53
C LYS A 95 21.84 -4.79 15.89
N ILE A 96 21.37 -5.85 16.52
CA ILE A 96 20.18 -6.60 16.07
C ILE A 96 18.95 -6.10 16.81
N CYS A 97 17.94 -5.68 16.04
CA CYS A 97 16.64 -5.25 16.52
C CYS A 97 15.57 -6.23 16.04
N ASP A 98 15.26 -7.26 16.86
CA ASP A 98 14.17 -8.19 16.56
C ASP A 98 12.82 -7.59 17.00
N ARG A 99 11.89 -7.49 16.06
CA ARG A 99 10.53 -6.97 16.29
C ARG A 99 9.48 -8.08 16.37
N GLY A 100 9.88 -9.36 16.30
CA GLY A 100 8.99 -10.50 16.42
C GLY A 100 8.01 -10.62 15.25
N VAL A 101 6.74 -10.86 15.57
CA VAL A 101 5.66 -11.00 14.57
C VAL A 101 5.11 -9.62 14.25
N VAL A 102 5.45 -9.11 13.05
CA VAL A 102 5.03 -7.79 12.54
C VAL A 102 4.71 -7.89 11.05
N THR A 103 3.95 -6.93 10.53
CA THR A 103 3.72 -6.83 9.09
C THR A 103 4.98 -6.38 8.35
N THR A 104 5.14 -6.77 7.09
CA THR A 104 6.24 -6.29 6.25
C THR A 104 6.27 -4.75 6.18
N PRO A 105 5.15 -4.04 5.96
CA PRO A 105 5.15 -2.58 5.99
C PRO A 105 5.56 -1.95 7.32
N MET A 106 5.19 -2.56 8.43
CA MET A 106 5.59 -2.08 9.75
C MET A 106 7.11 -2.19 9.96
N LEU A 107 7.73 -3.30 9.48
CA LEU A 107 9.17 -3.46 9.55
C LEU A 107 9.90 -2.39 8.71
N HIS A 108 9.40 -2.08 7.51
CA HIS A 108 9.92 -0.98 6.69
C HIS A 108 9.75 0.39 7.36
N TYR A 109 8.60 0.61 8.02
CA TYR A 109 8.37 1.83 8.78
C TYR A 109 9.40 2.00 9.91
N PHE A 110 9.77 0.93 10.62
CA PHE A 110 10.79 1.03 11.68
C PHE A 110 12.15 1.48 11.14
N VAL A 111 12.57 0.99 9.97
CA VAL A 111 13.80 1.44 9.31
C VAL A 111 13.71 2.91 8.92
N TYR A 112 12.58 3.33 8.33
CA TYR A 112 12.33 4.72 7.98
C TYR A 112 12.33 5.63 9.23
N ALA A 113 11.61 5.25 10.28
CA ALA A 113 11.51 6.02 11.53
C ALA A 113 12.86 6.13 12.25
N HIS A 114 13.70 5.08 12.17
CA HIS A 114 15.10 5.13 12.63
C HIS A 114 15.87 6.23 11.91
N GLY A 115 15.88 6.23 10.57
CA GLY A 115 16.58 7.24 9.77
C GLY A 115 16.11 8.66 10.12
N LYS A 116 14.80 8.88 10.19
CA LYS A 116 14.24 10.19 10.56
C LYS A 116 14.58 10.63 11.99
N ALA A 117 14.65 9.69 12.94
CA ALA A 117 15.08 10.00 14.32
C ALA A 117 16.56 10.42 14.38
N VAL A 118 17.41 9.76 13.59
CA VAL A 118 18.83 10.12 13.45
C VAL A 118 19.00 11.51 12.83
N GLU A 119 18.34 11.76 11.68
CA GLU A 119 18.35 13.08 11.01
C GLU A 119 17.94 14.20 11.97
N ALA A 120 16.77 14.05 12.61
CA ALA A 120 16.24 15.04 13.54
C ALA A 120 17.15 15.26 14.76
N PHE A 121 17.83 14.21 15.24
CA PHE A 121 18.78 14.33 16.34
C PHE A 121 19.97 15.20 15.97
N TYR A 122 20.61 14.95 14.83
CA TYR A 122 21.77 15.73 14.38
C TYR A 122 21.39 17.17 13.98
N GLU A 123 20.24 17.40 13.37
CA GLU A 123 19.76 18.75 13.05
C GLU A 123 19.55 19.60 14.29
N ASN A 124 18.93 19.04 15.34
CA ASN A 124 18.69 19.76 16.59
C ASN A 124 19.97 20.02 17.41
N ASN A 125 21.01 19.20 17.21
CA ASN A 125 22.26 19.34 17.96
C ASN A 125 23.36 20.09 17.19
N LYS A 126 23.17 20.47 15.92
CA LYS A 126 24.12 21.30 15.13
C LYS A 126 24.53 22.64 15.82
N GLN A 127 23.74 23.14 16.77
CA GLN A 127 23.97 24.39 17.47
C GLN A 127 24.63 24.22 18.86
N GLN A 128 24.89 22.99 19.31
CA GLN A 128 25.38 22.69 20.68
C GLN A 128 26.75 22.01 20.67
N GLU A 129 27.68 22.44 19.80
CA GLU A 129 29.03 21.85 19.68
C GLU A 129 29.99 22.07 20.87
N GLU A 130 29.56 22.66 21.97
CA GLU A 130 30.42 22.82 23.14
C GLU A 130 29.98 21.94 24.33
N LYS A 131 30.74 20.85 24.59
CA LYS A 131 30.80 20.11 25.87
C LYS A 131 29.67 19.11 26.16
N ASN A 132 29.33 18.20 25.27
CA ASN A 132 28.51 17.06 25.65
C ASN A 132 29.37 15.78 25.78
N ASP A 133 29.15 15.04 26.88
CA ASP A 133 29.62 13.68 27.08
C ASP A 133 29.15 12.81 25.91
N GLU A 134 30.07 12.22 25.12
CA GLU A 134 29.74 11.41 23.93
C GLU A 134 28.82 10.24 24.28
N ASP A 135 29.04 9.58 25.44
CA ASP A 135 28.20 8.45 25.89
C ASP A 135 26.78 8.90 26.25
N ALA A 136 26.60 10.10 26.82
CA ALA A 136 25.26 10.63 27.11
C ALA A 136 24.52 11.05 25.85
N THR A 137 25.24 11.55 24.86
CA THR A 137 24.69 11.92 23.52
C THR A 137 24.23 10.68 22.75
N GLU A 138 25.05 9.63 22.73
CA GLU A 138 24.70 8.35 22.08
C GLU A 138 23.49 7.70 22.78
N ARG A 139 23.44 7.67 24.10
CA ARG A 139 22.29 7.15 24.86
C ARG A 139 21.00 7.92 24.52
N SER A 140 21.03 9.24 24.49
CA SER A 140 19.87 10.07 24.12
C SER A 140 19.39 9.81 22.68
N LEU A 141 20.30 9.58 21.73
CA LEU A 141 19.96 9.19 20.37
C LEU A 141 19.23 7.84 20.34
N TRP A 142 19.76 6.81 21.03
CA TRP A 142 19.14 5.49 21.07
C TRP A 142 17.77 5.49 21.74
N GLU A 143 17.55 6.29 22.79
CA GLU A 143 16.23 6.47 23.41
C GLU A 143 15.20 7.03 22.41
N LYS A 144 15.58 8.00 21.58
CA LYS A 144 14.71 8.55 20.53
C LYS A 144 14.41 7.54 19.42
N ILE A 145 15.44 6.80 18.99
CA ILE A 145 15.28 5.74 18.00
C ILE A 145 14.34 4.65 18.54
N ASP A 146 14.55 4.17 19.75
CA ASP A 146 13.71 3.14 20.35
C ASP A 146 12.26 3.62 20.50
N ALA A 147 12.03 4.87 20.91
CA ALA A 147 10.70 5.43 20.99
C ALA A 147 10.00 5.51 19.60
N ALA A 148 10.73 5.94 18.56
CA ALA A 148 10.20 6.09 17.21
C ALA A 148 9.92 4.75 16.51
N THR A 149 10.67 3.70 16.84
CA THR A 149 10.59 2.36 16.21
C THR A 149 9.77 1.36 17.00
N GLN A 150 8.93 1.82 17.95
CA GLN A 150 7.97 0.96 18.64
C GLN A 150 6.72 0.74 17.79
N GLU A 151 6.13 -0.45 17.89
CA GLU A 151 4.86 -0.80 17.27
C GLU A 151 3.75 0.19 17.66
N LEU A 152 3.70 0.61 18.92
CA LEU A 152 2.74 1.60 19.39
C LEU A 152 2.91 2.98 18.71
N ALA A 153 4.14 3.40 18.38
CA ALA A 153 4.39 4.65 17.66
C ALA A 153 3.82 4.59 16.24
N TYR A 154 4.01 3.46 15.55
CA TYR A 154 3.42 3.21 14.25
C TYR A 154 1.88 3.30 14.29
N PHE A 155 1.22 2.55 15.16
CA PHE A 155 -0.23 2.57 15.27
C PHE A 155 -0.78 3.93 15.72
N LYS A 156 -0.11 4.63 16.65
CA LYS A 156 -0.51 5.98 17.06
C LYS A 156 -0.47 6.96 15.90
N ARG A 157 0.58 6.91 15.07
CA ARG A 157 0.69 7.77 13.90
C ARG A 157 -0.50 7.57 12.96
N LEU A 158 -0.82 6.32 12.60
CA LEU A 158 -1.93 5.98 11.73
C LEU A 158 -3.28 6.37 12.34
N ALA A 159 -3.49 6.07 13.63
CA ALA A 159 -4.73 6.38 14.33
C ALA A 159 -4.98 7.89 14.41
N VAL A 160 -3.97 8.69 14.77
CA VAL A 160 -4.09 10.15 14.81
C VAL A 160 -4.37 10.72 13.42
N GLY A 161 -3.66 10.24 12.39
CA GLY A 161 -3.91 10.66 11.00
C GLY A 161 -5.34 10.36 10.58
N TYR A 162 -5.82 9.13 10.79
CA TYR A 162 -7.17 8.72 10.45
C TYR A 162 -8.24 9.52 11.20
N LEU A 163 -8.10 9.69 12.53
CA LEU A 163 -9.06 10.46 13.32
C LEU A 163 -9.14 11.91 12.83
N SER A 164 -7.99 12.55 12.56
CA SER A 164 -7.95 13.89 11.98
C SER A 164 -8.56 13.94 10.58
N LEU A 165 -8.39 12.87 9.78
CA LEU A 165 -8.99 12.77 8.46
C LEU A 165 -10.52 12.71 8.52
N ILE A 166 -11.10 11.95 9.46
CA ILE A 166 -12.56 11.77 9.57
C ILE A 166 -13.25 12.81 10.46
N GLU A 167 -12.49 13.71 11.09
CA GLU A 167 -13.08 14.76 11.94
C GLU A 167 -14.13 15.54 11.17
N GLU A 168 -15.37 15.48 11.68
CA GLU A 168 -16.52 16.15 11.08
C GLU A 168 -16.59 17.61 11.49
N ASP A 169 -16.96 18.47 10.55
CA ASP A 169 -17.33 19.84 10.84
C ASP A 169 -18.51 19.91 11.82
N GLU A 170 -18.27 20.40 13.01
CA GLU A 170 -19.35 20.68 13.99
C GLU A 170 -20.45 21.58 13.42
N GLU A 171 -20.15 22.42 12.44
CA GLU A 171 -21.13 23.26 11.74
C GLU A 171 -22.12 22.46 10.89
N LYS A 172 -21.71 21.33 10.29
CA LYS A 172 -22.64 20.45 9.56
C LYS A 172 -23.63 19.79 10.52
N LYS A 173 -23.24 19.47 11.75
CA LYS A 173 -24.14 18.96 12.79
C LYS A 173 -25.22 19.98 13.17
N LYS A 174 -24.93 21.28 13.16
CA LYS A 174 -25.87 22.36 13.50
C LYS A 174 -26.78 22.75 12.33
N LYS A 175 -26.31 22.67 11.08
CA LYS A 175 -27.06 23.03 9.86
C LYS A 175 -27.89 21.88 9.26
N GLY A 176 -27.63 20.62 9.63
CA GLY A 176 -28.30 19.42 9.09
C GLY A 176 -29.75 19.23 9.50
N LYS A 177 -30.40 20.23 10.12
CA LYS A 177 -31.83 20.16 10.47
C LYS A 177 -32.79 20.76 9.44
N ASN A 178 -32.30 21.41 8.37
CA ASN A 178 -33.21 21.93 7.34
C ASN A 178 -32.51 21.89 5.97
N VAL A 179 -33.17 21.24 5.04
CA VAL A 179 -33.06 21.23 3.57
C VAL A 179 -32.48 19.95 2.96
N VAL A 180 -33.35 19.26 2.22
CA VAL A 180 -33.18 18.06 1.38
C VAL A 180 -33.07 16.73 2.15
N GLU A 181 -34.04 16.46 2.97
CA GLU A 181 -34.29 15.19 3.68
C GLU A 181 -35.19 14.24 2.87
N GLY A 182 -34.86 13.97 1.61
CA GLY A 182 -35.76 13.11 0.82
C GLY A 182 -35.16 11.78 0.35
N LEU A 183 -33.85 11.63 0.20
CA LEU A 183 -33.26 10.46 -0.48
C LEU A 183 -31.97 9.85 0.13
N ARG A 184 -31.40 10.43 1.20
CA ARG A 184 -30.20 9.88 1.88
C ARG A 184 -30.32 9.76 3.41
N ALA A 185 -31.53 9.63 3.93
CA ALA A 185 -31.85 9.88 5.34
C ALA A 185 -31.49 8.78 6.35
N ASN A 186 -30.70 7.74 6.04
CA ASN A 186 -30.46 6.64 7.01
C ASN A 186 -29.03 6.12 7.18
N ALA A 187 -28.00 6.65 6.53
CA ALA A 187 -26.62 6.17 6.74
C ALA A 187 -25.75 7.22 7.44
N THR A 188 -25.82 7.30 8.75
CA THR A 188 -24.93 8.15 9.56
C THR A 188 -23.51 7.60 9.64
N THR A 189 -23.29 6.35 9.25
CA THR A 189 -21.98 5.66 9.27
C THR A 189 -21.88 4.69 8.10
N LEU A 190 -20.64 4.44 7.62
CA LEU A 190 -20.39 3.36 6.68
C LEU A 190 -20.76 2.00 7.31
N PRO A 191 -21.31 1.04 6.53
CA PRO A 191 -21.50 -0.32 7.00
C PRO A 191 -20.17 -0.95 7.45
N PRO A 192 -20.18 -1.94 8.35
CA PRO A 192 -18.96 -2.64 8.75
C PRO A 192 -18.18 -3.16 7.54
N LEU A 193 -16.85 -3.05 7.60
CA LEU A 193 -15.95 -3.62 6.60
C LEU A 193 -15.51 -5.00 7.07
N HIS A 194 -15.83 -6.03 6.29
CA HIS A 194 -15.41 -7.40 6.52
C HIS A 194 -14.04 -7.61 5.87
N ILE A 195 -13.01 -7.89 6.68
CA ILE A 195 -11.63 -8.03 6.20
C ILE A 195 -11.20 -9.50 6.26
N ASP A 196 -10.86 -10.05 5.11
CA ASP A 196 -10.11 -11.29 5.00
C ASP A 196 -8.62 -11.00 5.25
N CYS A 197 -8.07 -11.55 6.33
CA CYS A 197 -6.68 -11.35 6.76
C CYS A 197 -5.74 -12.48 6.27
N ALA A 198 -6.15 -13.28 5.30
CA ALA A 198 -5.33 -14.29 4.63
C ALA A 198 -4.65 -15.33 5.55
N ASN A 199 -5.21 -15.60 6.71
CA ASN A 199 -4.60 -16.39 7.81
C ASN A 199 -3.24 -15.82 8.28
N GLY A 200 -3.01 -14.52 8.05
CA GLY A 200 -1.73 -13.84 8.19
C GLY A 200 -1.66 -12.88 9.37
N VAL A 201 -0.54 -12.15 9.42
CA VAL A 201 -0.22 -11.20 10.51
C VAL A 201 -1.14 -9.98 10.53
N GLY A 202 -1.81 -9.66 9.43
CA GLY A 202 -2.76 -8.55 9.33
C GLY A 202 -3.87 -8.63 10.38
N PHE A 203 -4.38 -9.83 10.69
CA PHE A 203 -5.39 -10.04 11.73
C PHE A 203 -4.96 -9.45 13.08
N VAL A 204 -3.79 -9.87 13.57
CA VAL A 204 -3.23 -9.40 14.85
C VAL A 204 -2.96 -7.89 14.83
N ALA A 205 -2.48 -7.36 13.70
CA ALA A 205 -2.19 -5.95 13.56
C ALA A 205 -3.46 -5.09 13.59
N PHE A 206 -4.53 -5.50 12.91
CA PHE A 206 -5.83 -4.82 12.98
C PHE A 206 -6.44 -4.90 14.39
N GLU A 207 -6.35 -6.04 15.10
CA GLU A 207 -6.82 -6.14 16.49
C GLU A 207 -6.11 -5.12 17.39
N LYS A 208 -4.78 -4.99 17.30
CA LYS A 208 -4.00 -4.00 18.06
C LYS A 208 -4.40 -2.57 17.73
N LEU A 209 -4.60 -2.27 16.45
CA LEU A 209 -5.05 -0.95 16.01
C LEU A 209 -6.43 -0.62 16.59
N MET A 210 -7.37 -1.57 16.54
CA MET A 210 -8.72 -1.36 17.07
C MET A 210 -8.71 -1.16 18.58
N ALA A 211 -7.90 -1.93 19.32
CA ALA A 211 -7.72 -1.73 20.76
C ALA A 211 -7.16 -0.33 21.09
N LEU A 212 -6.28 0.21 20.24
CA LEU A 212 -5.77 1.57 20.42
C LEU A 212 -6.86 2.63 20.21
N PHE A 213 -7.76 2.48 19.23
CA PHE A 213 -8.90 3.38 19.07
C PHE A 213 -9.79 3.40 20.31
N ASP A 214 -10.05 2.25 20.93
CA ASP A 214 -10.82 2.16 22.17
C ASP A 214 -10.14 2.94 23.31
N VAL A 215 -8.81 2.80 23.48
CA VAL A 215 -8.04 3.54 24.50
C VAL A 215 -8.08 5.06 24.24
N ILE A 216 -7.92 5.50 23.00
CA ILE A 216 -7.98 6.93 22.64
C ILE A 216 -9.36 7.51 23.01
N ARG A 217 -10.42 6.76 22.73
CA ARG A 217 -11.79 7.17 23.06
C ARG A 217 -12.04 7.28 24.56
N GLU A 218 -11.60 6.29 25.34
CA GLU A 218 -11.76 6.29 26.80
C GLU A 218 -11.07 7.50 27.45
N ASN A 219 -9.88 7.84 26.96
CA ASN A 219 -9.14 9.02 27.45
C ASN A 219 -9.77 10.35 27.03
N SER A 220 -10.58 10.38 25.96
CA SER A 220 -11.28 11.59 25.50
C SER A 220 -12.63 11.81 26.19
N SER A 221 -13.20 10.78 26.82
CA SER A 221 -14.47 10.85 27.55
C SER A 221 -14.23 10.96 29.04
N SER A 222 -13.89 12.17 29.52
CA SER A 222 -13.84 12.49 30.95
C SER A 222 -15.25 12.69 31.56
N SER A 223 -16.20 11.79 31.32
CA SER A 223 -17.47 11.73 32.04
C SER A 223 -17.79 10.30 32.43
N GLU A 224 -17.93 10.11 33.74
CA GLU A 224 -18.32 8.87 34.41
C GLU A 224 -19.53 8.17 33.79
N ASN A 225 -19.48 6.86 33.73
CA ASN A 225 -20.50 5.88 33.41
C ASN A 225 -20.45 5.25 32.01
N SER A 226 -19.64 4.21 31.89
CA SER A 226 -20.05 2.97 31.21
C SER A 226 -18.94 1.90 31.30
N ARG A 227 -18.87 1.18 32.41
CA ARG A 227 -18.28 -0.17 32.42
C ARG A 227 -19.26 -1.08 31.70
N ARG A 228 -18.94 -1.50 30.48
CA ARG A 228 -19.61 -2.62 29.81
C ARG A 228 -18.65 -3.78 29.64
N SER A 229 -19.08 -4.88 30.18
CA SER A 229 -18.56 -6.23 30.22
C SER A 229 -18.06 -6.72 28.85
N ALA A 230 -16.80 -7.11 28.79
CA ALA A 230 -16.23 -7.91 27.72
C ALA A 230 -16.58 -9.38 27.95
N THR A 231 -17.59 -9.86 27.26
CA THR A 231 -17.82 -11.31 27.06
C THR A 231 -18.66 -11.48 25.80
N THR A 232 -18.00 -11.82 24.70
CA THR A 232 -18.59 -12.70 23.66
C THR A 232 -17.56 -12.92 22.54
N THR A 233 -17.30 -14.17 22.26
CA THR A 233 -16.48 -14.75 21.20
C THR A 233 -17.06 -14.51 19.80
N THR A 234 -17.04 -13.29 19.34
CA THR A 234 -17.18 -12.94 17.92
C THR A 234 -16.38 -11.65 17.74
N THR A 235 -15.29 -11.72 16.97
CA THR A 235 -14.34 -10.62 16.81
C THR A 235 -14.93 -9.49 15.98
N THR A 236 -16.01 -8.88 16.45
CA THR A 236 -16.58 -7.67 15.88
C THR A 236 -16.19 -6.51 16.78
N THR A 237 -15.10 -5.84 16.45
CA THR A 237 -14.69 -4.63 17.16
C THR A 237 -15.32 -3.45 16.45
N THR A 238 -16.46 -2.99 16.95
CA THR A 238 -17.15 -1.77 16.48
C THR A 238 -16.69 -0.60 17.31
N THR A 239 -15.79 0.21 16.78
CA THR A 239 -15.57 1.55 17.30
C THR A 239 -16.53 2.52 16.59
N LYS A 240 -16.81 3.67 17.20
CA LYS A 240 -17.64 4.71 16.58
C LYS A 240 -16.98 5.29 15.33
N GLU A 241 -15.66 5.15 15.25
CA GLU A 241 -14.81 5.69 14.21
C GLU A 241 -14.71 4.76 12.98
N ILE A 242 -14.55 3.45 13.19
CA ILE A 242 -14.50 2.45 12.14
C ILE A 242 -15.01 1.10 12.66
N ALA A 243 -15.81 0.40 11.86
CA ALA A 243 -16.32 -0.92 12.20
C ALA A 243 -15.64 -1.97 11.31
N LEU A 244 -14.79 -2.80 11.88
CA LEU A 244 -14.10 -3.89 11.20
C LEU A 244 -14.58 -5.24 11.72
N VAL A 245 -14.79 -6.19 10.79
CA VAL A 245 -15.09 -7.59 11.09
C VAL A 245 -13.97 -8.44 10.50
N LEU A 246 -13.04 -8.88 11.34
CA LEU A 246 -11.87 -9.62 10.91
C LEU A 246 -12.21 -11.09 10.69
N LYS A 247 -11.67 -11.66 9.61
CA LYS A 247 -11.83 -13.05 9.18
C LYS A 247 -10.48 -13.63 8.80
N ASN A 248 -10.37 -14.95 8.82
CA ASN A 248 -9.18 -15.68 8.42
C ASN A 248 -7.94 -15.22 9.23
N GLY A 249 -7.97 -15.52 10.52
CA GLY A 249 -6.86 -15.26 11.44
C GLY A 249 -5.75 -16.32 11.34
N PRO A 250 -4.63 -16.16 12.08
CA PRO A 250 -3.44 -17.01 11.95
C PRO A 250 -3.68 -18.51 12.23
N ASN A 251 -4.76 -18.86 12.95
CA ASN A 251 -5.09 -20.25 13.31
C ASN A 251 -6.15 -20.89 12.39
N ASP A 252 -6.65 -20.17 11.39
CA ASP A 252 -7.74 -20.64 10.52
C ASP A 252 -7.23 -21.46 9.32
N GLY A 253 -5.91 -21.51 9.09
CA GLY A 253 -5.29 -22.28 8.03
C GLY A 253 -3.92 -21.76 7.59
N PRO A 254 -3.33 -22.36 6.54
CA PRO A 254 -2.08 -21.87 5.98
C PRO A 254 -2.24 -20.48 5.37
N VAL A 255 -1.21 -19.64 5.54
CA VAL A 255 -1.18 -18.26 5.03
C VAL A 255 -1.38 -18.22 3.51
N ASN A 256 -2.30 -17.37 3.04
CA ASN A 256 -2.65 -17.17 1.63
C ASN A 256 -3.25 -18.42 0.91
N LEU A 257 -3.65 -19.45 1.63
CA LEU A 257 -4.25 -20.64 0.99
C LEU A 257 -5.76 -20.45 0.82
N ASN A 258 -6.22 -20.33 -0.43
CA ASN A 258 -7.62 -20.08 -0.82
C ASN A 258 -8.22 -18.81 -0.18
N CYS A 259 -7.39 -17.85 0.19
CA CYS A 259 -7.74 -16.57 0.78
C CYS A 259 -6.66 -15.54 0.45
N GLY A 260 -6.89 -14.30 0.82
CA GLY A 260 -5.96 -13.20 0.60
C GLY A 260 -6.16 -12.45 -0.70
N SER A 261 -5.61 -11.24 -0.78
CA SER A 261 -5.81 -10.28 -1.87
C SER A 261 -5.50 -10.85 -3.25
N ASP A 262 -4.42 -11.60 -3.39
CA ASP A 262 -4.04 -12.27 -4.63
C ASP A 262 -5.06 -13.31 -5.08
N PHE A 263 -5.62 -14.08 -4.13
CA PHE A 263 -6.66 -15.07 -4.43
C PHE A 263 -7.92 -14.38 -4.92
N VAL A 264 -8.38 -13.35 -4.22
CA VAL A 264 -9.59 -12.59 -4.54
C VAL A 264 -9.45 -11.89 -5.89
N GLN A 265 -8.34 -11.22 -6.12
CA GLN A 265 -8.06 -10.48 -7.35
C GLN A 265 -8.01 -11.40 -8.60
N LYS A 266 -7.26 -12.51 -8.51
CA LYS A 266 -7.05 -13.41 -9.66
C LYS A 266 -8.25 -14.27 -9.97
N ASN A 267 -8.96 -14.75 -8.93
CA ASN A 267 -10.08 -15.67 -9.12
C ASN A 267 -11.44 -14.97 -9.19
N GLN A 268 -11.50 -13.66 -8.86
CA GLN A 268 -12.74 -12.87 -8.81
C GLN A 268 -13.85 -13.58 -8.03
N ARG A 269 -13.51 -14.07 -6.84
CA ARG A 269 -14.42 -14.74 -5.90
C ARG A 269 -13.98 -14.54 -4.46
N ALA A 270 -14.92 -14.74 -3.54
CA ALA A 270 -14.63 -14.66 -2.11
C ALA A 270 -13.63 -15.72 -1.64
N PRO A 271 -12.91 -15.46 -0.54
CA PRO A 271 -12.11 -16.48 0.13
C PRO A 271 -12.91 -17.75 0.45
N GLU A 272 -12.28 -18.90 0.23
CA GLU A 272 -12.89 -20.22 0.44
C GLU A 272 -12.27 -20.93 1.63
N THR A 273 -12.46 -20.39 2.82
CA THR A 273 -12.05 -21.04 4.06
C THR A 273 -13.26 -21.63 4.78
N PRO A 274 -13.09 -22.64 5.66
CA PRO A 274 -14.20 -23.26 6.37
C PRO A 274 -15.05 -22.26 7.19
N SER A 275 -14.43 -21.19 7.66
CA SER A 275 -15.08 -20.15 8.48
C SER A 275 -15.83 -19.08 7.66
N THR A 276 -15.69 -19.03 6.31
CA THR A 276 -16.08 -17.85 5.54
C THR A 276 -17.08 -18.07 4.41
N ARG A 277 -17.46 -19.31 4.07
CA ARG A 277 -18.28 -19.64 2.89
C ARG A 277 -19.57 -18.83 2.67
N LEU A 278 -20.15 -18.21 3.72
CA LEU A 278 -21.37 -17.40 3.62
C LEU A 278 -21.22 -15.99 4.22
N SER A 279 -20.06 -15.64 4.75
CA SER A 279 -19.90 -14.42 5.56
C SER A 279 -19.58 -13.15 4.77
N PHE A 280 -19.38 -13.25 3.44
CA PHE A 280 -19.04 -12.11 2.59
C PHE A 280 -20.16 -11.67 1.64
N VAL A 281 -21.23 -12.47 1.52
CA VAL A 281 -22.36 -12.14 0.62
C VAL A 281 -23.15 -10.97 1.18
N ASN A 282 -23.49 -10.02 0.32
CA ASN A 282 -24.17 -8.76 0.66
C ASN A 282 -23.44 -7.92 1.71
N GLN A 283 -22.12 -8.09 1.82
CA GLN A 283 -21.26 -7.30 2.70
C GLN A 283 -20.28 -6.43 1.89
N ARG A 284 -19.81 -5.38 2.53
CA ARG A 284 -18.68 -4.59 2.04
C ARG A 284 -17.40 -5.25 2.57
N CYS A 285 -16.55 -5.68 1.66
CA CYS A 285 -15.43 -6.56 1.98
C CYS A 285 -14.10 -5.99 1.50
N ALA A 286 -13.04 -6.35 2.22
CA ALA A 286 -11.67 -6.18 1.79
C ALA A 286 -10.88 -7.49 2.01
N SER A 287 -9.80 -7.66 1.29
CA SER A 287 -8.87 -8.76 1.48
C SER A 287 -7.45 -8.23 1.46
N VAL A 288 -6.66 -8.59 2.46
CA VAL A 288 -5.22 -8.33 2.53
C VAL A 288 -4.46 -9.62 2.28
N ASP A 289 -3.14 -9.57 2.11
CA ASP A 289 -2.32 -10.77 2.02
C ASP A 289 -1.63 -11.13 3.35
N GLY A 290 -0.85 -12.19 3.35
CA GLY A 290 -0.33 -12.81 4.57
C GLY A 290 0.59 -11.94 5.40
N ASP A 291 1.36 -11.02 4.81
CA ASP A 291 2.24 -10.06 5.45
C ASP A 291 1.70 -8.62 5.43
N CYS A 292 0.46 -8.46 4.92
CA CYS A 292 -0.35 -7.25 5.02
C CYS A 292 0.23 -6.03 4.25
N ASP A 293 0.79 -6.28 3.06
CA ASP A 293 1.30 -5.24 2.17
C ASP A 293 0.39 -4.96 0.96
N ARG A 294 -0.62 -5.81 0.71
CA ARG A 294 -1.59 -5.73 -0.40
C ARG A 294 -3.00 -5.61 0.10
N LEU A 295 -3.83 -4.90 -0.68
CA LEU A 295 -5.23 -4.64 -0.35
C LEU A 295 -6.09 -4.63 -1.61
N VAL A 296 -7.19 -5.36 -1.60
CA VAL A 296 -8.28 -5.22 -2.57
C VAL A 296 -9.61 -5.12 -1.82
N TYR A 297 -10.57 -4.41 -2.42
CA TYR A 297 -11.95 -4.38 -1.93
C TYR A 297 -12.85 -5.16 -2.87
N PHE A 298 -13.89 -5.79 -2.32
CA PHE A 298 -14.86 -6.52 -3.11
C PHE A 298 -16.25 -6.51 -2.46
N SER A 299 -17.25 -6.83 -3.25
CA SER A 299 -18.60 -7.10 -2.79
C SER A 299 -19.22 -8.20 -3.62
N ILE A 300 -20.09 -8.99 -3.02
CA ILE A 300 -20.84 -10.07 -3.69
C ILE A 300 -22.31 -9.78 -3.48
N GLU A 301 -23.05 -9.60 -4.55
CA GLU A 301 -24.50 -9.42 -4.53
C GLU A 301 -25.19 -10.68 -5.03
N GLU A 302 -26.25 -11.11 -4.32
CA GLU A 302 -27.14 -12.16 -4.84
C GLU A 302 -28.04 -11.53 -5.90
N GLY A 303 -27.98 -12.05 -7.14
CA GLY A 303 -28.89 -11.64 -8.21
C GLY A 303 -30.32 -12.11 -7.93
N GLU A 304 -31.30 -11.32 -8.42
CA GLU A 304 -32.71 -11.72 -8.41
C GLU A 304 -32.91 -12.94 -9.32
N GLU A 305 -33.75 -13.88 -8.90
CA GLU A 305 -34.14 -15.02 -9.72
C GLU A 305 -34.99 -14.51 -10.90
N GLU A 306 -34.44 -14.55 -12.13
CA GLU A 306 -35.32 -14.52 -13.32
C GLU A 306 -36.05 -15.86 -13.38
N GLY A 307 -37.36 -15.81 -13.03
CA GLY A 307 -38.19 -16.98 -12.81
C GLY A 307 -38.23 -17.95 -13.97
N LYS A 308 -37.89 -19.19 -13.68
CA LYS A 308 -38.58 -20.41 -14.15
C LYS A 308 -38.61 -21.36 -12.96
N GLU A 309 -39.81 -21.60 -12.45
CA GLU A 309 -40.07 -22.66 -11.47
C GLU A 309 -39.66 -24.02 -12.07
N GLY A 310 -38.72 -24.71 -11.42
CA GLY A 310 -38.59 -26.14 -11.67
C GLY A 310 -37.21 -26.80 -11.74
N GLU A 311 -36.07 -26.10 -11.61
CA GLU A 311 -34.78 -26.79 -11.53
C GLU A 311 -33.87 -26.06 -10.50
N ASN A 312 -32.98 -26.80 -9.82
CA ASN A 312 -32.03 -26.30 -8.85
C ASN A 312 -31.27 -25.07 -9.39
N SER A 313 -31.87 -23.89 -9.33
CA SER A 313 -31.25 -22.64 -9.76
C SER A 313 -30.25 -22.19 -8.69
N SER A 314 -28.96 -22.38 -8.94
CA SER A 314 -27.92 -21.68 -8.19
C SER A 314 -28.07 -20.19 -8.46
N LYS A 315 -28.40 -19.39 -7.44
CA LYS A 315 -28.48 -17.93 -7.54
C LYS A 315 -27.21 -17.39 -8.19
N LYS A 316 -27.35 -16.64 -9.27
CA LYS A 316 -26.22 -16.01 -9.94
C LYS A 316 -25.65 -14.93 -9.03
N GLN A 317 -24.45 -15.13 -8.51
CA GLN A 317 -23.75 -14.13 -7.70
C GLN A 317 -23.03 -13.14 -8.63
N ASN A 318 -23.21 -11.85 -8.37
CA ASN A 318 -22.48 -10.78 -9.04
C ASN A 318 -21.29 -10.38 -8.16
N PHE A 319 -20.07 -10.66 -8.62
CA PHE A 319 -18.83 -10.30 -7.93
C PHE A 319 -18.31 -8.96 -8.46
N MET A 320 -18.10 -8.01 -7.57
CA MET A 320 -17.54 -6.69 -7.87
C MET A 320 -16.20 -6.54 -7.18
N LEU A 321 -15.18 -6.08 -7.91
CA LEU A 321 -13.80 -5.91 -7.43
C LEU A 321 -13.37 -4.45 -7.58
N CYS A 322 -12.78 -3.89 -6.53
CA CYS A 322 -11.97 -2.69 -6.56
C CYS A 322 -10.54 -3.07 -6.21
N ASP A 323 -9.75 -3.31 -7.24
CA ASP A 323 -8.34 -3.67 -7.17
C ASP A 323 -7.42 -2.43 -7.09
N GLY A 324 -6.11 -2.61 -7.26
CA GLY A 324 -5.12 -1.53 -7.19
C GLY A 324 -5.41 -0.37 -8.13
N ASP A 325 -5.97 -0.61 -9.31
CA ASP A 325 -6.32 0.45 -10.27
C ASP A 325 -7.44 1.34 -9.69
N LYS A 326 -8.49 0.75 -9.11
CA LYS A 326 -9.60 1.50 -8.51
C LYS A 326 -9.21 2.17 -7.18
N LEU A 327 -8.31 1.56 -6.41
CA LEU A 327 -7.72 2.18 -5.22
C LEU A 327 -6.96 3.45 -5.59
N SER A 328 -6.07 3.37 -6.60
CA SER A 328 -5.26 4.50 -7.03
C SER A 328 -6.10 5.68 -7.54
N ILE A 329 -7.15 5.39 -8.32
CA ILE A 329 -8.08 6.42 -8.82
C ILE A 329 -8.79 7.13 -7.66
N LEU A 330 -9.35 6.36 -6.72
CA LEU A 330 -10.07 6.95 -5.58
C LEU A 330 -9.18 7.89 -4.78
N ILE A 331 -7.93 7.47 -4.49
CA ILE A 331 -6.95 8.26 -3.76
C ILE A 331 -6.53 9.49 -4.57
N ALA A 332 -6.17 9.31 -5.85
CA ALA A 332 -5.70 10.40 -6.69
C ALA A 332 -6.77 11.49 -6.86
N PHE A 333 -8.02 11.11 -7.16
CA PHE A 333 -9.11 12.08 -7.30
C PHE A 333 -9.40 12.83 -6.00
N PHE A 334 -9.33 12.13 -4.86
CA PHE A 334 -9.47 12.78 -3.57
C PHE A 334 -8.35 13.81 -3.32
N LEU A 335 -7.10 13.44 -3.58
CA LEU A 335 -5.96 14.34 -3.39
C LEU A 335 -5.98 15.53 -4.35
N ILE A 336 -6.35 15.33 -5.63
CA ILE A 336 -6.53 16.41 -6.61
C ILE A 336 -7.57 17.42 -6.11
N GLU A 337 -8.72 16.93 -5.60
CA GLU A 337 -9.76 17.78 -5.01
C GLU A 337 -9.21 18.60 -3.84
N GLN A 338 -8.47 17.96 -2.91
CA GLN A 338 -7.89 18.67 -1.77
C GLN A 338 -6.83 19.70 -2.19
N LEU A 339 -5.97 19.39 -3.16
CA LEU A 339 -5.00 20.33 -3.71
C LEU A 339 -5.68 21.54 -4.37
N PHE A 340 -6.76 21.29 -5.10
CA PHE A 340 -7.55 22.38 -5.70
C PHE A 340 -8.18 23.29 -4.64
N LEU A 341 -8.83 22.71 -3.62
CA LEU A 341 -9.45 23.44 -2.52
C LEU A 341 -8.42 24.20 -1.67
N ALA A 342 -7.23 23.66 -1.54
CA ALA A 342 -6.10 24.29 -0.85
C ALA A 342 -5.42 25.40 -1.68
N GLY A 343 -5.75 25.53 -2.99
CA GLY A 343 -5.08 26.45 -3.91
C GLY A 343 -3.67 26.02 -4.29
N LEU A 344 -3.34 24.73 -4.18
CA LEU A 344 -2.00 24.17 -4.40
C LEU A 344 -1.87 23.40 -5.73
N ALA A 345 -2.94 23.20 -6.48
CA ALA A 345 -2.95 22.40 -7.72
C ALA A 345 -1.97 22.91 -8.81
N HIS A 346 -1.52 24.16 -8.74
CA HIS A 346 -0.53 24.72 -9.66
C HIS A 346 0.91 24.69 -9.12
N LYS A 347 1.10 24.29 -7.85
CA LYS A 347 2.41 24.24 -7.17
C LYS A 347 2.90 22.80 -6.97
N ILE A 348 1.99 21.84 -6.93
CA ILE A 348 2.26 20.44 -6.59
C ILE A 348 1.71 19.58 -7.73
N SER A 349 2.58 18.86 -8.42
CA SER A 349 2.21 17.87 -9.42
C SER A 349 1.69 16.60 -8.76
N LEU A 350 0.64 16.00 -9.35
CA LEU A 350 0.09 14.72 -8.88
C LEU A 350 -0.19 13.82 -10.08
N GLY A 351 0.21 12.54 -9.96
CA GLY A 351 -0.09 11.53 -10.96
C GLY A 351 -0.08 10.11 -10.39
N ILE A 352 -0.33 9.14 -11.27
CA ILE A 352 -0.42 7.73 -10.90
C ILE A 352 0.65 6.92 -11.64
N ALA A 353 1.47 6.17 -10.89
CA ALA A 353 2.36 5.17 -11.45
C ALA A 353 1.71 3.78 -11.38
N HIS A 354 1.75 3.06 -12.49
CA HIS A 354 1.10 1.76 -12.65
C HIS A 354 1.97 0.79 -13.44
N THR A 355 1.56 -0.48 -13.54
CA THR A 355 2.26 -1.50 -14.34
C THR A 355 1.51 -1.78 -15.66
N ALA A 356 2.13 -2.58 -16.53
CA ALA A 356 1.47 -3.09 -17.73
C ALA A 356 0.21 -3.93 -17.43
N TYR A 357 0.06 -4.43 -16.20
CA TYR A 357 -1.12 -5.20 -15.77
C TYR A 357 -2.36 -4.34 -15.48
N SER A 358 -2.21 -3.02 -15.34
CA SER A 358 -3.35 -2.13 -15.16
C SER A 358 -4.29 -2.18 -16.38
N ASN A 359 -5.59 -2.19 -16.11
CA ASN A 359 -6.61 -2.31 -17.14
C ASN A 359 -6.59 -1.13 -18.11
N GLY A 360 -6.74 -1.36 -19.42
CA GLY A 360 -6.78 -0.29 -20.40
C GLY A 360 -7.94 0.70 -20.24
N ALA A 361 -9.03 0.29 -19.58
CA ALA A 361 -10.09 1.21 -19.21
C ALA A 361 -9.65 2.19 -18.11
N PHE A 362 -8.78 1.77 -17.19
CA PHE A 362 -8.17 2.63 -16.17
C PHE A 362 -7.36 3.75 -16.82
N THR A 363 -6.43 3.43 -17.72
CA THR A 363 -5.59 4.47 -18.37
C THR A 363 -6.42 5.45 -19.18
N LYS A 364 -7.43 4.97 -19.91
CA LYS A 364 -8.39 5.84 -20.64
C LYS A 364 -9.22 6.71 -19.69
N PHE A 365 -9.61 6.18 -18.54
CA PHE A 365 -10.33 6.95 -17.54
C PHE A 365 -9.47 8.06 -16.96
N CYS A 366 -8.20 7.78 -16.63
CA CYS A 366 -7.24 8.79 -16.19
C CYS A 366 -7.05 9.88 -17.25
N GLU A 367 -6.76 9.50 -18.51
CA GLU A 367 -6.58 10.43 -19.63
C GLU A 367 -7.80 11.33 -19.81
N LYS A 368 -9.01 10.75 -19.85
CA LYS A 368 -10.27 11.49 -19.99
C LYS A 368 -10.47 12.54 -18.87
N ASN A 369 -9.99 12.27 -17.67
CA ASN A 369 -10.15 13.12 -16.51
C ASN A 369 -8.91 13.98 -16.21
N GLY A 370 -7.91 14.02 -17.12
CA GLY A 370 -6.72 14.84 -16.99
C GLY A 370 -5.78 14.42 -15.85
N VAL A 371 -5.79 13.14 -15.46
CA VAL A 371 -4.87 12.58 -14.48
C VAL A 371 -3.67 11.99 -15.21
N GLU A 372 -2.48 12.52 -14.94
CA GLU A 372 -1.24 12.04 -15.54
C GLU A 372 -0.89 10.63 -15.02
N THR A 373 -0.41 9.76 -15.91
CA THR A 373 -0.01 8.39 -15.53
C THR A 373 1.34 8.03 -16.12
N VAL A 374 2.11 7.23 -15.39
CA VAL A 374 3.38 6.65 -15.84
C VAL A 374 3.34 5.14 -15.68
N CYS A 375 3.70 4.41 -16.76
CA CYS A 375 3.80 2.95 -16.73
C CYS A 375 5.23 2.53 -16.38
N ALA A 376 5.38 1.75 -15.32
CA ALA A 376 6.65 1.20 -14.87
C ALA A 376 6.73 -0.32 -15.12
N LYS A 377 7.93 -0.89 -15.05
CA LYS A 377 8.11 -2.34 -15.00
C LYS A 377 7.38 -2.93 -13.78
N THR A 378 6.96 -4.18 -13.90
CA THR A 378 6.33 -4.90 -12.79
C THR A 378 7.28 -5.03 -11.59
N GLY A 379 6.72 -4.90 -10.41
CA GLY A 379 7.41 -4.94 -9.13
C GLY A 379 7.29 -3.61 -8.40
N VAL A 380 6.89 -3.69 -7.14
CA VAL A 380 6.58 -2.52 -6.31
C VAL A 380 7.71 -1.48 -6.28
N LYS A 381 8.98 -1.92 -6.27
CA LYS A 381 10.13 -1.00 -6.32
C LYS A 381 10.15 -0.14 -7.58
N ASN A 382 9.75 -0.70 -8.73
CA ASN A 382 9.74 0.02 -10.00
C ASN A 382 8.62 1.05 -10.07
N VAL A 383 7.41 0.71 -9.60
CA VAL A 383 6.28 1.67 -9.57
C VAL A 383 6.49 2.73 -8.50
N HIS A 384 7.08 2.38 -7.34
CA HIS A 384 7.47 3.33 -6.31
C HIS A 384 8.45 4.37 -6.88
N LYS A 385 9.56 3.90 -7.49
CA LYS A 385 10.57 4.74 -8.11
C LYS A 385 9.96 5.64 -9.20
N ALA A 386 9.12 5.09 -10.07
CA ALA A 386 8.46 5.87 -11.10
C ALA A 386 7.53 6.94 -10.52
N ALA A 387 6.81 6.65 -9.44
CA ALA A 387 5.98 7.62 -8.74
C ALA A 387 6.81 8.76 -8.14
N GLU A 388 7.92 8.43 -7.49
CA GLU A 388 8.84 9.38 -6.86
C GLU A 388 9.56 10.29 -7.88
N GLU A 389 9.99 9.72 -9.02
CA GLU A 389 10.74 10.47 -10.04
C GLU A 389 9.88 11.40 -10.90
N HIS A 390 8.57 11.14 -11.03
CA HIS A 390 7.72 11.88 -11.95
C HIS A 390 6.78 12.88 -11.28
N PHE A 391 6.46 12.71 -9.99
CA PHE A 391 5.43 13.49 -9.33
C PHE A 391 5.85 13.97 -7.95
N ASP A 392 5.40 15.14 -7.55
CA ASP A 392 5.51 15.63 -6.17
C ASP A 392 4.62 14.81 -5.22
N ILE A 393 3.44 14.40 -5.73
CA ILE A 393 2.57 13.42 -5.09
C ILE A 393 2.34 12.27 -6.07
N GLY A 394 3.00 11.15 -5.86
CA GLY A 394 2.89 9.96 -6.69
C GLY A 394 1.99 8.90 -6.05
N VAL A 395 0.80 8.66 -6.60
CA VAL A 395 -0.02 7.52 -6.21
C VAL A 395 0.42 6.32 -7.02
N TYR A 396 0.72 5.19 -6.38
CA TYR A 396 1.07 3.99 -7.12
C TYR A 396 0.41 2.75 -6.53
N PHE A 397 -0.08 1.88 -7.41
CA PHE A 397 -0.56 0.56 -7.07
C PHE A 397 -0.25 -0.42 -8.20
N GLU A 398 0.13 -1.63 -7.84
CA GLU A 398 -0.01 -2.78 -8.72
C GLU A 398 -1.45 -3.29 -8.68
N SER A 399 -1.93 -3.95 -9.74
CA SER A 399 -3.31 -4.47 -9.79
C SER A 399 -3.63 -5.45 -8.65
N ASN A 400 -2.62 -6.08 -8.04
CA ASN A 400 -2.80 -6.93 -6.85
C ASN A 400 -3.05 -6.17 -5.54
N GLY A 401 -3.06 -4.83 -5.61
CA GLY A 401 -3.33 -3.96 -4.48
C GLY A 401 -2.12 -3.57 -3.63
N HIS A 402 -0.88 -3.87 -4.08
CA HIS A 402 0.32 -3.37 -3.41
C HIS A 402 0.61 -1.95 -3.88
N GLY A 403 0.51 -0.99 -2.97
CA GLY A 403 0.75 0.42 -3.29
C GLY A 403 0.40 1.36 -2.17
N THR A 404 0.62 2.66 -2.42
CA THR A 404 0.33 3.77 -1.52
C THR A 404 0.35 5.11 -2.27
N ALA A 405 0.25 6.23 -1.56
CA ALA A 405 0.58 7.56 -2.06
C ALA A 405 1.89 8.04 -1.42
N LEU A 406 2.77 8.58 -2.25
CA LEU A 406 4.03 9.20 -1.82
C LEU A 406 3.90 10.71 -1.86
N PHE A 407 4.45 11.38 -0.88
CA PHE A 407 4.59 12.82 -0.86
C PHE A 407 6.08 13.16 -0.82
N SER A 408 6.57 13.90 -1.79
CA SER A 408 7.94 14.42 -1.75
C SER A 408 8.14 15.34 -0.54
N ASP A 409 9.37 15.41 -0.02
CA ASP A 409 9.69 16.33 1.08
C ASP A 409 9.34 17.78 0.71
N GLU A 410 9.46 18.16 -0.57
CA GLU A 410 9.08 19.48 -1.04
C GLU A 410 7.56 19.70 -1.03
N ALA A 411 6.76 18.72 -1.47
CA ALA A 411 5.30 18.80 -1.37
C ALA A 411 4.85 18.95 0.09
N VAL A 412 5.45 18.18 1.00
CA VAL A 412 5.16 18.27 2.45
C VAL A 412 5.47 19.67 2.97
N LYS A 413 6.67 20.22 2.66
CA LYS A 413 7.07 21.58 3.07
C LYS A 413 6.13 22.66 2.53
N VAL A 414 5.70 22.54 1.26
CA VAL A 414 4.74 23.48 0.65
C VAL A 414 3.40 23.43 1.36
N ILE A 415 2.87 22.23 1.66
CA ILE A 415 1.60 22.05 2.37
C ILE A 415 1.69 22.61 3.81
N GLU A 416 2.76 22.29 4.54
CA GLU A 416 2.96 22.76 5.92
C GLU A 416 3.13 24.27 5.99
N LYS A 417 3.90 24.85 5.07
CA LYS A 417 4.07 26.30 4.99
C LYS A 417 2.73 27.00 4.72
N GLU A 418 1.97 26.52 3.74
CA GLU A 418 0.68 27.12 3.39
C GLU A 418 -0.33 27.00 4.55
N LEU A 419 -0.27 25.89 5.31
CA LEU A 419 -1.07 25.69 6.52
C LEU A 419 -0.71 26.73 7.62
N VAL A 420 0.58 26.94 7.88
CA VAL A 420 1.05 27.94 8.85
C VAL A 420 0.65 29.36 8.41
N ASP A 421 0.85 29.70 7.12
CA ASP A 421 0.48 30.99 6.57
C ASP A 421 -1.03 31.24 6.68
N GLU A 422 -1.87 30.23 6.44
CA GLU A 422 -3.33 30.33 6.55
C GLU A 422 -3.78 30.52 8.01
N LEU A 423 -3.21 29.75 8.95
CA LEU A 423 -3.48 29.89 10.39
C LEU A 423 -3.07 31.28 10.91
N THR A 424 -1.92 31.78 10.48
CA THR A 424 -1.43 33.10 10.85
C THR A 424 -2.35 34.20 10.33
N ARG A 425 -2.80 34.10 9.05
CA ARG A 425 -3.75 35.03 8.45
C ARG A 425 -5.07 35.08 9.23
N MET A 426 -5.62 33.92 9.57
CA MET A 426 -6.84 33.83 10.36
C MET A 426 -6.70 34.52 11.75
N SER A 427 -5.57 34.32 12.42
CA SER A 427 -5.29 34.94 13.72
C SER A 427 -5.25 36.46 13.62
N VAL A 428 -4.61 37.01 12.60
CA VAL A 428 -4.51 38.46 12.37
C VAL A 428 -5.89 39.05 11.97
N GLU A 429 -6.64 38.37 11.12
CA GLU A 429 -7.94 38.85 10.64
C GLU A 429 -9.03 38.83 11.71
N GLN A 430 -9.01 37.90 12.67
CA GLN A 430 -9.90 37.90 13.84
C GLN A 430 -9.76 39.19 14.69
N HIS A 431 -8.59 39.81 14.66
CA HIS A 431 -8.31 41.03 15.44
C HIS A 431 -8.71 42.34 14.72
N LEU A 432 -8.99 42.32 13.42
CA LEU A 432 -9.06 43.54 12.61
C LEU A 432 -10.44 43.88 12.01
N ARG A 433 -11.54 43.05 12.11
CA ARG A 433 -12.74 43.24 11.26
C ARG A 433 -14.07 43.51 11.96
N LYS A 434 -14.93 44.30 11.24
CA LYS A 434 -16.35 44.58 11.52
C LYS A 434 -17.24 43.40 11.06
N GLU A 435 -18.41 43.23 11.70
CA GLU A 435 -19.21 41.98 11.73
C GLU A 435 -19.75 41.48 10.38
N GLU A 436 -20.05 42.31 9.40
CA GLU A 436 -20.74 41.89 8.16
C GLU A 436 -19.80 41.34 7.07
N GLU A 437 -18.54 41.76 7.02
CA GLU A 437 -17.52 41.22 6.07
C GLU A 437 -16.94 39.86 6.55
N LYS A 438 -17.16 39.49 7.80
CA LYS A 438 -16.63 38.26 8.41
C LYS A 438 -17.25 36.98 7.80
N HIS A 439 -18.48 37.04 7.27
CA HIS A 439 -19.22 35.81 6.93
C HIS A 439 -18.77 35.15 5.60
N ILE A 440 -18.62 35.93 4.53
CA ILE A 440 -18.26 35.39 3.19
C ILE A 440 -16.79 34.91 3.17
N GLN A 441 -15.90 35.68 3.75
CA GLN A 441 -14.47 35.34 3.77
C GLN A 441 -14.14 34.24 4.80
N SER A 442 -14.92 34.13 5.89
CA SER A 442 -14.80 33.01 6.82
C SER A 442 -15.16 31.66 6.19
N VAL A 443 -16.08 31.62 5.23
CA VAL A 443 -16.44 30.39 4.49
C VAL A 443 -15.31 29.95 3.54
N ILE A 444 -14.67 30.87 2.82
CA ILE A 444 -13.56 30.55 1.90
C ILE A 444 -12.31 30.13 2.67
N LEU A 445 -11.94 30.87 3.69
CA LEU A 445 -10.82 30.55 4.60
C LEU A 445 -11.02 29.17 5.25
N THR A 446 -12.23 28.87 5.69
CA THR A 446 -12.57 27.57 6.29
C THR A 446 -12.41 26.44 5.28
N THR A 447 -12.77 26.62 4.02
CA THR A 447 -12.63 25.57 2.98
C THR A 447 -11.15 25.27 2.68
N LYS A 448 -10.32 26.30 2.50
CA LYS A 448 -8.87 26.17 2.27
C LYS A 448 -8.19 25.51 3.45
N LEU A 449 -8.45 26.00 4.67
CA LEU A 449 -7.87 25.44 5.89
C LEU A 449 -8.27 23.96 6.07
N LYS A 450 -9.53 23.61 5.84
CA LYS A 450 -10.00 22.22 5.89
C LYS A 450 -9.27 21.32 4.89
N ALA A 451 -9.05 21.80 3.67
CA ALA A 451 -8.30 21.06 2.67
C ALA A 451 -6.82 20.85 3.09
N LEU A 452 -6.16 21.87 3.62
CA LEU A 452 -4.79 21.78 4.13
C LEU A 452 -4.68 20.80 5.31
N LEU A 453 -5.61 20.87 6.26
CA LEU A 453 -5.68 19.92 7.38
C LEU A 453 -5.95 18.50 6.90
N THR A 454 -6.79 18.33 5.88
CA THR A 454 -7.08 17.03 5.26
C THR A 454 -5.84 16.45 4.56
N LEU A 455 -5.07 17.27 3.83
CA LEU A 455 -3.79 16.85 3.23
C LEU A 455 -2.79 16.43 4.33
N LYS A 456 -2.65 17.22 5.39
CA LYS A 456 -1.80 16.87 6.54
C LYS A 456 -2.23 15.56 7.20
N ALA A 457 -3.52 15.37 7.45
CA ALA A 457 -4.07 14.14 8.01
C ALA A 457 -3.81 12.93 7.09
N THR A 458 -3.93 13.11 5.77
CA THR A 458 -3.59 12.08 4.78
C THR A 458 -2.12 11.67 4.86
N ILE A 459 -1.19 12.64 4.89
CA ILE A 459 0.26 12.39 5.06
C ILE A 459 0.54 11.60 6.34
N GLN A 460 -0.19 11.88 7.42
CA GLN A 460 -0.05 11.14 8.68
C GLN A 460 -0.64 9.73 8.63
N THR A 461 -1.71 9.52 7.85
CA THR A 461 -2.41 8.22 7.75
C THR A 461 -1.64 7.22 6.90
N ILE A 462 -0.92 7.66 5.87
CA ILE A 462 -0.16 6.76 4.99
C ILE A 462 1.16 6.30 5.62
N ASN A 463 1.61 5.11 5.25
CA ASN A 463 2.96 4.65 5.54
C ASN A 463 3.94 5.30 4.56
N PRO A 464 4.92 6.11 5.02
CA PRO A 464 5.83 6.82 4.11
C PRO A 464 6.92 5.93 3.52
N ALA A 465 7.07 4.69 4.00
CA ALA A 465 8.16 3.82 3.60
C ALA A 465 7.80 2.91 2.41
N ILE A 466 6.58 2.37 2.39
CA ILE A 466 6.14 1.39 1.38
C ILE A 466 4.62 1.25 1.40
N GLY A 467 4.06 0.54 0.39
CA GLY A 467 2.68 0.08 0.38
C GLY A 467 2.31 -0.70 1.65
N ASP A 468 1.16 -0.38 2.24
CA ASP A 468 0.75 -0.85 3.56
C ASP A 468 -0.78 -0.99 3.59
N ALA A 469 -1.25 -2.22 3.72
CA ALA A 469 -2.68 -2.50 3.68
C ALA A 469 -3.44 -1.86 4.85
N ILE A 470 -2.83 -1.77 6.04
CA ILE A 470 -3.46 -1.16 7.22
C ILE A 470 -3.67 0.34 6.97
N SER A 471 -2.61 1.04 6.56
CA SER A 471 -2.69 2.47 6.26
C SER A 471 -3.63 2.74 5.10
N SER A 472 -3.64 1.87 4.07
CA SER A 472 -4.53 1.97 2.92
C SER A 472 -5.99 1.76 3.29
N VAL A 473 -6.32 0.80 4.18
CA VAL A 473 -7.69 0.64 4.72
C VAL A 473 -8.13 1.92 5.41
N LEU A 474 -7.32 2.47 6.31
CA LEU A 474 -7.67 3.71 7.01
C LEU A 474 -7.86 4.88 6.04
N LEU A 475 -6.98 5.03 5.05
CA LEU A 475 -7.08 6.09 4.05
C LEU A 475 -8.36 5.95 3.22
N ILE A 476 -8.65 4.76 2.68
CA ILE A 476 -9.85 4.51 1.87
C ILE A 476 -11.12 4.75 2.67
N GLU A 477 -11.21 4.21 3.90
CA GLU A 477 -12.35 4.43 4.78
C GLU A 477 -12.54 5.91 5.13
N GLY A 478 -11.45 6.64 5.35
CA GLY A 478 -11.47 8.07 5.56
C GLY A 478 -11.98 8.84 4.34
N ILE A 479 -11.52 8.50 3.14
CA ILE A 479 -11.96 9.10 1.87
C ILE A 479 -13.45 8.83 1.63
N LEU A 480 -13.91 7.58 1.78
CA LEU A 480 -15.31 7.23 1.59
C LEU A 480 -16.23 8.01 2.54
N ARG A 481 -15.81 8.21 3.80
CA ARG A 481 -16.54 9.06 4.77
C ARG A 481 -16.56 10.53 4.35
N LYS A 482 -15.41 11.10 3.97
CA LYS A 482 -15.32 12.51 3.51
C LYS A 482 -16.18 12.75 2.27
N LYS A 483 -16.37 11.74 1.42
CA LYS A 483 -17.27 11.78 0.26
C LYS A 483 -18.73 11.47 0.60
N GLY A 484 -19.14 11.67 1.87
CA GLY A 484 -20.52 11.53 2.33
C GLY A 484 -20.97 10.08 2.49
N ASN A 485 -20.10 9.22 2.99
CA ASN A 485 -20.28 7.76 3.10
C ASN A 485 -20.56 7.12 1.72
N MET A 486 -19.67 7.41 0.75
CA MET A 486 -19.78 6.88 -0.62
C MET A 486 -20.00 5.36 -0.61
N PRO A 487 -21.07 4.84 -1.22
CA PRO A 487 -21.34 3.42 -1.32
C PRO A 487 -20.27 2.71 -2.17
N PHE A 488 -20.00 1.44 -1.87
CA PHE A 488 -19.05 0.63 -2.64
C PHE A 488 -19.42 0.56 -4.13
N GLN A 489 -20.71 0.44 -4.45
CA GLN A 489 -21.23 0.37 -5.82
C GLN A 489 -20.94 1.65 -6.62
N GLU A 490 -21.05 2.84 -5.98
CA GLU A 490 -20.71 4.13 -6.60
C GLU A 490 -19.21 4.20 -6.93
N TRP A 491 -18.36 3.79 -6.00
CA TRP A 491 -16.92 3.70 -6.23
C TRP A 491 -16.58 2.71 -7.35
N HIS A 492 -17.11 1.48 -7.28
CA HIS A 492 -16.89 0.47 -8.30
C HIS A 492 -17.33 0.93 -9.71
N ALA A 493 -18.41 1.71 -9.79
CA ALA A 493 -18.99 2.21 -11.04
C ALA A 493 -18.25 3.42 -11.66
N MET A 494 -17.16 3.94 -11.06
CA MET A 494 -16.39 5.06 -11.62
C MET A 494 -15.95 4.78 -13.07
N TYR A 495 -15.53 3.55 -13.35
CA TYR A 495 -15.33 3.04 -14.70
C TYR A 495 -15.53 1.52 -14.71
N ARG A 496 -15.78 0.97 -15.91
CA ARG A 496 -15.95 -0.47 -16.12
C ARG A 496 -14.68 -1.06 -16.73
N ASP A 497 -14.15 -2.09 -16.09
CA ASP A 497 -12.98 -2.81 -16.57
C ASP A 497 -13.29 -3.54 -17.88
N LEU A 498 -12.31 -3.61 -18.76
CA LEU A 498 -12.34 -4.51 -19.91
C LEU A 498 -12.07 -5.95 -19.43
N PRO A 499 -12.71 -6.95 -20.04
CA PRO A 499 -12.39 -8.35 -19.81
C PRO A 499 -10.91 -8.63 -20.00
N THR A 500 -10.28 -9.27 -19.01
CA THR A 500 -8.86 -9.62 -19.03
C THR A 500 -8.67 -11.11 -18.79
N LYS A 501 -7.58 -11.66 -19.31
CA LYS A 501 -7.12 -13.01 -19.02
C LYS A 501 -5.61 -13.02 -18.77
N GLN A 502 -5.22 -13.68 -17.69
CA GLN A 502 -3.81 -13.91 -17.33
C GLN A 502 -3.54 -15.41 -17.31
N THR A 503 -2.56 -15.84 -18.09
CA THR A 503 -2.16 -17.24 -18.14
C THR A 503 -0.66 -17.44 -17.96
N LYS A 504 -0.26 -18.70 -17.78
CA LYS A 504 1.13 -19.10 -17.56
C LYS A 504 1.48 -20.19 -18.56
N VAL A 505 2.45 -19.92 -19.40
CA VAL A 505 2.98 -20.88 -20.37
C VAL A 505 4.33 -21.41 -19.88
N LYS A 506 4.44 -22.73 -19.68
CA LYS A 506 5.73 -23.36 -19.36
C LYS A 506 6.64 -23.32 -20.59
N VAL A 507 7.88 -22.93 -20.41
CA VAL A 507 8.92 -22.85 -21.45
C VAL A 507 10.19 -23.58 -20.99
N ARG A 508 11.07 -23.90 -21.92
CA ARG A 508 12.36 -24.56 -21.58
C ARG A 508 13.28 -23.63 -20.82
N ASP A 509 13.32 -22.38 -21.23
CA ASP A 509 14.15 -21.33 -20.63
C ASP A 509 13.42 -19.99 -20.74
N ARG A 510 13.08 -19.40 -19.61
CA ARG A 510 12.41 -18.09 -19.56
C ARG A 510 13.29 -16.92 -20.00
N THR A 511 14.62 -17.10 -19.96
CA THR A 511 15.60 -16.03 -20.26
C THR A 511 15.64 -15.66 -21.75
N VAL A 512 15.03 -16.47 -22.61
CA VAL A 512 14.85 -16.14 -24.04
C VAL A 512 13.92 -14.94 -24.26
N ILE A 513 13.07 -14.63 -23.27
CA ILE A 513 12.16 -13.49 -23.33
C ILE A 513 12.85 -12.25 -22.78
N GLU A 514 13.06 -11.26 -23.65
CA GLU A 514 13.42 -9.90 -23.28
C GLU A 514 12.27 -8.95 -23.59
N CYS A 515 11.93 -8.09 -22.62
CA CYS A 515 10.86 -7.12 -22.77
C CYS A 515 11.39 -5.68 -22.74
N PHE A 516 10.68 -4.77 -23.39
CA PHE A 516 10.92 -3.33 -23.37
C PHE A 516 9.61 -2.55 -23.16
N ASP A 517 9.67 -1.23 -23.18
CA ASP A 517 8.51 -0.36 -23.00
C ASP A 517 7.71 -0.72 -21.72
N SER A 518 8.40 -0.78 -20.58
CA SER A 518 7.83 -1.16 -19.29
C SER A 518 7.11 -2.52 -19.33
N GLU A 519 7.71 -3.50 -20.02
CA GLU A 519 7.21 -4.88 -20.21
C GLU A 519 5.95 -4.98 -21.10
N ARG A 520 5.53 -3.90 -21.74
CA ARG A 520 4.36 -3.92 -22.63
C ARG A 520 4.63 -4.56 -23.99
N LYS A 521 5.89 -4.72 -24.36
CA LYS A 521 6.31 -5.31 -25.63
C LYS A 521 7.46 -6.27 -25.45
N CYS A 522 7.49 -7.31 -26.28
CA CYS A 522 8.56 -8.32 -26.35
C CYS A 522 9.63 -7.89 -27.36
N LEU A 523 10.92 -7.87 -26.92
CA LEU A 523 12.07 -7.60 -27.78
C LEU A 523 12.62 -8.91 -28.37
N LYS A 524 12.72 -9.95 -27.55
CA LYS A 524 13.16 -11.29 -27.94
C LYS A 524 12.20 -12.36 -27.41
N PRO A 525 12.06 -13.49 -28.11
CA PRO A 525 12.68 -13.83 -29.40
C PRO A 525 12.15 -12.98 -30.57
N GLU A 526 13.00 -12.80 -31.58
CA GLU A 526 12.64 -12.03 -32.78
C GLU A 526 11.41 -12.64 -33.46
N GLY A 527 10.46 -11.76 -33.87
CA GLY A 527 9.20 -12.18 -34.49
C GLY A 527 8.05 -12.42 -33.53
N LEU A 528 8.28 -12.69 -32.23
CA LEU A 528 7.18 -12.92 -31.28
C LEU A 528 6.28 -11.69 -31.13
N GLN A 529 6.84 -10.48 -31.00
CA GLN A 529 6.02 -9.27 -30.91
C GLN A 529 5.20 -9.05 -32.18
N GLN A 530 5.79 -9.24 -33.37
CA GLN A 530 5.08 -9.14 -34.62
C GLN A 530 3.90 -10.14 -34.67
N ARG A 531 4.13 -11.37 -34.22
CA ARG A 531 3.08 -12.40 -34.16
C ARG A 531 1.95 -12.03 -33.21
N ILE A 532 2.28 -11.44 -32.05
CA ILE A 532 1.27 -10.92 -31.11
C ILE A 532 0.46 -9.79 -31.77
N ASP A 533 1.12 -8.85 -32.43
CA ASP A 533 0.46 -7.73 -33.11
C ASP A 533 -0.48 -8.22 -34.22
N GLU A 534 -0.09 -9.23 -35.01
CA GLU A 534 -0.93 -9.90 -36.02
C GLU A 534 -2.17 -10.56 -35.37
N ILE A 535 -2.00 -11.25 -34.24
CA ILE A 535 -3.11 -11.88 -33.50
C ILE A 535 -4.13 -10.83 -33.03
N LEU A 536 -3.66 -9.68 -32.56
CA LEU A 536 -4.52 -8.59 -32.11
C LEU A 536 -5.32 -7.95 -33.26
N LEU A 537 -4.82 -8.02 -34.49
CA LEU A 537 -5.50 -7.53 -35.69
C LEU A 537 -6.48 -8.52 -36.30
N LEU A 538 -6.41 -9.82 -35.96
CA LEU A 538 -7.32 -10.84 -36.45
C LEU A 538 -8.77 -10.51 -36.06
N ASP A 539 -9.69 -10.60 -37.00
CA ASP A 539 -11.12 -10.31 -36.84
C ASP A 539 -11.48 -8.84 -36.49
N SER A 540 -10.62 -7.89 -36.83
CA SER A 540 -10.85 -6.45 -36.55
C SER A 540 -11.81 -5.79 -37.56
N CYS A 541 -13.00 -6.36 -37.78
CA CYS A 541 -14.09 -5.68 -38.50
C CYS A 541 -14.72 -4.52 -37.70
N VAL A 542 -14.34 -4.34 -36.44
CA VAL A 542 -14.89 -3.32 -35.53
C VAL A 542 -13.86 -2.23 -35.27
N LYS A 543 -14.21 -0.99 -35.56
CA LYS A 543 -13.36 0.22 -35.38
C LYS A 543 -12.96 0.55 -33.94
N ASN A 544 -13.40 -0.20 -32.92
CA ASN A 544 -13.04 0.02 -31.52
C ASN A 544 -12.04 -1.08 -31.08
N ASN A 545 -10.75 -0.79 -31.29
CA ASN A 545 -9.68 -1.73 -31.01
C ASN A 545 -9.24 -1.67 -29.52
N ASN A 546 -10.12 -2.08 -28.59
CA ASN A 546 -9.82 -2.25 -27.18
C ASN A 546 -9.15 -3.61 -26.93
N ARG A 547 -8.11 -3.94 -27.70
CA ARG A 547 -7.39 -5.21 -27.60
C ARG A 547 -5.94 -4.92 -27.25
N ARG A 548 -5.43 -5.61 -26.25
CA ARG A 548 -4.05 -5.53 -25.82
C ARG A 548 -3.58 -6.89 -25.35
N ALA A 549 -2.35 -7.26 -25.71
CA ALA A 549 -1.68 -8.41 -25.17
C ALA A 549 -0.20 -8.11 -24.99
N PHE A 550 0.39 -8.72 -23.98
CA PHE A 550 1.83 -8.72 -23.76
C PHE A 550 2.27 -10.01 -23.07
N VAL A 551 3.56 -10.30 -23.19
CA VAL A 551 4.20 -11.45 -22.56
C VAL A 551 5.40 -11.00 -21.76
N ARG A 552 5.67 -11.66 -20.64
CA ARG A 552 6.85 -11.40 -19.83
C ARG A 552 7.37 -12.68 -19.14
N PRO A 553 8.70 -12.77 -18.90
CA PRO A 553 9.24 -13.91 -18.18
C PRO A 553 8.85 -13.85 -16.70
N SER A 554 8.71 -15.02 -16.06
CA SER A 554 8.60 -15.11 -14.60
C SER A 554 9.94 -14.77 -13.95
N GLY A 555 9.94 -14.15 -12.78
CA GLY A 555 11.17 -13.88 -12.02
C GLY A 555 11.85 -15.15 -11.46
N THR A 556 11.10 -16.23 -11.21
CA THR A 556 11.55 -17.37 -10.41
C THR A 556 11.40 -18.74 -11.08
N GLU A 557 10.53 -18.87 -12.08
CA GLU A 557 10.17 -20.17 -12.70
C GLU A 557 10.31 -20.08 -14.22
N ASP A 558 10.56 -21.21 -14.89
CA ASP A 558 10.60 -21.28 -16.37
C ASP A 558 9.18 -21.23 -16.96
N ILE A 559 8.59 -20.04 -16.78
CA ILE A 559 7.23 -19.71 -17.19
C ILE A 559 7.24 -18.32 -17.86
N VAL A 560 6.50 -18.22 -18.94
CA VAL A 560 6.12 -16.94 -19.56
C VAL A 560 4.70 -16.60 -19.11
N ARG A 561 4.51 -15.41 -18.57
CA ARG A 561 3.21 -14.87 -18.23
C ARG A 561 2.62 -14.19 -19.46
N VAL A 562 1.39 -14.53 -19.79
CA VAL A 562 0.63 -13.91 -20.87
C VAL A 562 -0.50 -13.10 -20.25
N TYR A 563 -0.64 -11.86 -20.68
CA TYR A 563 -1.77 -10.98 -20.35
C TYR A 563 -2.50 -10.60 -21.62
N VAL A 564 -3.80 -10.70 -21.59
CA VAL A 564 -4.69 -10.29 -22.69
C VAL A 564 -5.86 -9.49 -22.15
N GLU A 565 -6.27 -8.50 -22.92
CA GLU A 565 -7.41 -7.64 -22.66
C GLU A 565 -8.18 -7.42 -23.95
N ALA A 566 -9.50 -7.47 -23.89
CA ALA A 566 -10.36 -7.27 -25.05
C ALA A 566 -11.72 -6.64 -24.67
N SER A 567 -12.51 -6.26 -25.67
CA SER A 567 -13.84 -5.66 -25.50
C SER A 567 -14.87 -6.60 -24.86
N ASP A 568 -14.67 -7.92 -25.00
CA ASP A 568 -15.55 -8.96 -24.48
C ASP A 568 -14.75 -10.21 -24.11
N ALA A 569 -15.34 -11.04 -23.25
CA ALA A 569 -14.68 -12.22 -22.69
C ALA A 569 -14.37 -13.29 -23.75
N GLU A 570 -15.22 -13.47 -24.76
CA GLU A 570 -15.02 -14.46 -25.82
C GLU A 570 -13.82 -14.10 -26.69
N THR A 571 -13.71 -12.82 -27.09
CA THR A 571 -12.56 -12.29 -27.83
C THR A 571 -11.28 -12.40 -27.01
N CYS A 572 -11.34 -12.08 -25.70
CA CYS A 572 -10.21 -12.20 -24.78
C CYS A 572 -9.70 -13.65 -24.71
N GLU A 573 -10.60 -14.64 -24.62
CA GLU A 573 -10.26 -16.06 -24.59
C GLU A 573 -9.58 -16.51 -25.89
N LYS A 574 -10.16 -16.16 -27.05
CA LYS A 574 -9.59 -16.49 -28.36
C LYS A 574 -8.19 -15.93 -28.58
N ILE A 575 -7.98 -14.66 -28.19
CA ILE A 575 -6.66 -14.01 -28.28
C ILE A 575 -5.67 -14.69 -27.33
N SER A 576 -6.08 -14.99 -26.09
CA SER A 576 -5.22 -15.65 -25.11
C SER A 576 -4.67 -16.98 -25.64
N THR A 577 -5.55 -17.84 -26.17
CA THR A 577 -5.14 -19.13 -26.74
C THR A 577 -4.12 -18.97 -27.85
N LYS A 578 -4.35 -18.04 -28.79
CA LYS A 578 -3.41 -17.79 -29.90
C LYS A 578 -2.05 -17.22 -29.44
N VAL A 579 -2.07 -16.35 -28.44
CA VAL A 579 -0.81 -15.80 -27.87
C VAL A 579 -0.05 -16.88 -27.11
N GLU A 580 -0.72 -17.76 -26.39
CA GLU A 580 -0.11 -18.92 -25.72
C GLU A 580 0.56 -19.86 -26.74
N GLU A 581 -0.14 -20.17 -27.85
CA GLU A 581 0.41 -20.96 -28.97
C GLU A 581 1.67 -20.29 -29.56
N ALA A 582 1.63 -18.97 -29.78
CA ALA A 582 2.80 -18.23 -30.26
C ALA A 582 3.97 -18.29 -29.26
N VAL A 583 3.73 -18.15 -27.95
CA VAL A 583 4.79 -18.31 -26.94
C VAL A 583 5.38 -19.72 -26.98
N ILE A 584 4.56 -20.76 -27.13
CA ILE A 584 5.05 -22.15 -27.24
C ILE A 584 5.92 -22.32 -28.50
N GLU A 585 5.48 -21.77 -29.63
CA GLU A 585 6.21 -21.85 -30.90
C GLU A 585 7.58 -21.18 -30.84
N PHE A 586 7.67 -19.99 -30.24
CA PHE A 586 8.88 -19.17 -30.24
C PHE A 586 9.85 -19.48 -29.06
N CYS A 587 9.39 -20.12 -27.98
CA CYS A 587 10.16 -20.34 -26.76
C CYS A 587 10.50 -21.83 -26.48
N ASN A 588 10.02 -22.78 -27.26
CA ASN A 588 10.31 -24.23 -27.14
C ASN A 588 10.88 -24.82 -28.41
#